data_638f7930109a309795683670f1ec0c1b
#
_entry.id   638f7930109a309795683670f1ec0c1b
#
_cell.length_a   1.000
_cell.length_b   1.000
_cell.length_c   1.000
_cell.angle_alpha   90.00
_cell.angle_beta   90.00
_cell.angle_gamma   90.00
#
_symmetry.space_group_name_H-M   'P 1'
#
loop_
_entity.id
_entity.type
_entity.pdbx_description
1 polymer ?
#
loop_
_entity_poly.entity_id
_entity_poly.type
_entity_poly.pdbx_seq_one_letter_code
_entity_poly.pdbx_strand_id
1 'polypeptide(L)'
;MNDIKVNFTLAINRIVGILILSDFMLFFGFGLMAPIFAIFIQNKIEGGSLEVIGLATTIYWLVRALTAVPLSRFMDKTDGERDEFYFMLVGSLILSVVPFFYIVVSQPWHIYLLEAIYGLSHSMAVPAWRIIFTNHLDKGKTGFEWSVED
;
A
#
# COMPACT_ATOMS: atom_id res chain seq x y z
N MET A 1 32.00 9.91 30.35
CA MET A 1 31.87 9.31 29.03
C MET A 1 31.03 8.06 29.26
N ASN A 2 29.70 8.16 29.02
CA ASN A 2 28.79 7.03 29.28
C ASN A 2 28.95 6.01 28.18
N ASP A 3 29.37 4.80 28.53
CA ASP A 3 29.43 3.66 27.63
C ASP A 3 28.01 3.35 27.15
N ILE A 4 27.70 3.70 25.91
CA ILE A 4 26.47 3.30 25.24
C ILE A 4 26.59 1.79 24.97
N LYS A 5 26.08 0.96 25.90
CA LYS A 5 25.90 -0.47 25.64
C LYS A 5 24.79 -0.63 24.61
N VAL A 6 25.16 -0.72 23.33
CA VAL A 6 24.27 -1.09 22.28
C VAL A 6 23.97 -2.58 22.39
N ASN A 7 22.88 -2.93 23.06
CA ASN A 7 22.37 -4.30 23.04
C ASN A 7 21.71 -4.55 21.68
N PHE A 8 22.45 -5.18 20.77
CA PHE A 8 21.96 -5.64 19.49
C PHE A 8 21.04 -6.87 19.67
N THR A 9 19.81 -6.67 20.09
CA THR A 9 18.80 -7.71 20.03
C THR A 9 18.04 -7.58 18.69
N LEU A 10 18.25 -8.52 17.78
CA LEU A 10 17.54 -8.63 16.49
C LEU A 10 16.07 -9.10 16.63
N ALA A 11 15.58 -9.27 17.86
CA ALA A 11 14.20 -9.66 18.11
C ALA A 11 13.25 -8.52 17.74
N ILE A 12 12.34 -8.78 16.83
CA ILE A 12 11.27 -7.89 16.37
C ILE A 12 9.99 -8.26 17.13
N ASN A 13 9.22 -7.25 17.53
CA ASN A 13 7.89 -7.42 18.09
C ASN A 13 7.01 -8.21 17.13
N ARG A 14 6.16 -9.10 17.67
CA ARG A 14 5.28 -9.96 16.85
C ARG A 14 4.34 -9.17 15.94
N ILE A 15 3.79 -8.05 16.41
CA ILE A 15 2.89 -7.20 15.62
C ILE A 15 3.65 -6.57 14.46
N VAL A 16 4.80 -5.96 14.75
CA VAL A 16 5.70 -5.37 13.74
C VAL A 16 6.13 -6.42 12.72
N GLY A 17 6.50 -7.63 13.16
CA GLY A 17 6.89 -8.72 12.26
C GLY A 17 5.76 -9.17 11.32
N ILE A 18 4.50 -9.21 11.80
CA ILE A 18 3.33 -9.53 10.96
C ILE A 18 3.08 -8.41 9.94
N LEU A 19 3.21 -7.15 10.35
CA LEU A 19 3.04 -6.00 9.48
C LEU A 19 4.08 -5.98 8.36
N ILE A 20 5.35 -6.18 8.70
CA ILE A 20 6.46 -6.30 7.72
C ILE A 20 6.18 -7.44 6.73
N LEU A 21 5.81 -8.62 7.22
CA LEU A 21 5.53 -9.76 6.35
C LEU A 21 4.34 -9.49 5.42
N SER A 22 3.29 -8.83 5.92
CA SER A 22 2.12 -8.48 5.09
C SER A 22 2.48 -7.48 3.99
N ASP A 23 3.29 -6.48 4.32
CA ASP A 23 3.75 -5.48 3.38
C ASP A 23 4.67 -6.08 2.32
N PHE A 24 5.66 -6.88 2.75
CA PHE A 24 6.50 -7.65 1.84
C PHE A 24 5.70 -8.48 0.83
N MET A 25 4.67 -9.20 1.29
CA MET A 25 3.82 -10.02 0.40
C MET A 25 3.07 -9.16 -0.63
N LEU A 26 2.56 -8.00 -0.21
CA LEU A 26 1.90 -7.06 -1.11
C LEU A 26 2.88 -6.51 -2.16
N PHE A 27 4.01 -5.98 -1.73
CA PHE A 27 5.01 -5.41 -2.65
C PHE A 27 5.64 -6.45 -3.56
N PHE A 28 5.87 -7.66 -3.06
CA PHE A 28 6.33 -8.78 -3.89
C PHE A 28 5.34 -9.10 -5.00
N GLY A 29 4.04 -9.17 -4.66
CA GLY A 29 2.99 -9.39 -5.65
C GLY A 29 2.92 -8.26 -6.70
N PHE A 30 3.04 -7.00 -6.28
CA PHE A 30 3.07 -5.85 -7.17
C PHE A 30 4.32 -5.82 -8.06
N GLY A 31 5.48 -6.14 -7.51
CA GLY A 31 6.72 -6.21 -8.26
C GLY A 31 6.67 -7.24 -9.39
N LEU A 32 6.00 -8.37 -9.16
CA LEU A 32 5.78 -9.38 -10.19
C LEU A 32 4.78 -8.90 -11.26
N MET A 33 3.77 -8.13 -10.88
CA MET A 33 2.71 -7.69 -11.79
C MET A 33 3.09 -6.48 -12.62
N ALA A 34 3.91 -5.57 -12.10
CA ALA A 34 4.25 -4.30 -12.74
C ALA A 34 4.77 -4.41 -14.18
N PRO A 35 5.75 -5.29 -14.51
CA PRO A 35 6.23 -5.44 -15.90
C PRO A 35 5.17 -6.05 -16.82
N ILE A 36 4.30 -6.91 -16.29
CA ILE A 36 3.25 -7.59 -17.06
C ILE A 36 2.11 -6.62 -17.37
N PHE A 37 1.81 -5.69 -16.47
CA PHE A 37 0.70 -4.76 -16.59
C PHE A 37 0.76 -3.88 -17.84
N ALA A 38 1.93 -3.31 -18.14
CA ALA A 38 2.12 -2.48 -19.32
C ALA A 38 1.91 -3.28 -20.62
N ILE A 39 2.48 -4.49 -20.70
CA ILE A 39 2.33 -5.40 -21.84
C ILE A 39 0.88 -5.84 -21.99
N PHE A 40 0.20 -6.10 -20.88
CA PHE A 40 -1.21 -6.47 -20.84
C PHE A 40 -2.09 -5.36 -21.46
N ILE A 41 -1.93 -4.11 -21.05
CA ILE A 41 -2.71 -2.99 -21.58
C ILE A 41 -2.48 -2.84 -23.09
N GLN A 42 -1.22 -2.91 -23.55
CA GLN A 42 -0.91 -2.76 -24.96
C GLN A 42 -1.52 -3.87 -25.84
N ASN A 43 -1.59 -5.10 -25.35
CA ASN A 43 -1.97 -6.27 -26.16
C ASN A 43 -3.42 -6.72 -25.98
N LYS A 44 -4.04 -6.44 -24.83
CA LYS A 44 -5.39 -6.93 -24.49
C LYS A 44 -6.48 -5.88 -24.51
N ILE A 45 -6.11 -4.61 -24.29
CA ILE A 45 -7.09 -3.53 -24.23
C ILE A 45 -7.28 -2.94 -25.63
N GLU A 46 -8.53 -2.82 -26.08
CA GLU A 46 -8.87 -2.17 -27.35
C GLU A 46 -8.44 -0.71 -27.32
N GLY A 47 -7.51 -0.33 -28.21
CA GLY A 47 -6.89 1.00 -28.20
C GLY A 47 -5.83 1.18 -27.12
N GLY A 48 -5.33 0.08 -26.52
CA GLY A 48 -4.25 0.11 -25.55
C GLY A 48 -2.98 0.75 -26.12
N SER A 49 -2.44 1.73 -25.39
CA SER A 49 -1.28 2.51 -25.80
C SER A 49 -0.49 2.97 -24.57
N LEU A 50 0.70 3.52 -24.79
CA LEU A 50 1.49 4.16 -23.72
C LEU A 50 0.74 5.34 -23.09
N GLU A 51 -0.10 6.03 -23.86
CA GLU A 51 -0.93 7.12 -23.34
C GLU A 51 -1.98 6.61 -22.35
N VAL A 52 -2.61 5.48 -22.67
CA VAL A 52 -3.57 4.83 -21.77
C VAL A 52 -2.90 4.42 -20.46
N ILE A 53 -1.70 3.86 -20.53
CA ILE A 53 -0.91 3.48 -19.35
C ILE A 53 -0.54 4.72 -18.52
N GLY A 54 -0.05 5.77 -19.16
CA GLY A 54 0.31 7.02 -18.51
C GLY A 54 -0.86 7.69 -17.82
N LEU A 55 -2.03 7.73 -18.50
CA LEU A 55 -3.25 8.30 -17.93
C LEU A 55 -3.79 7.45 -16.76
N ALA A 56 -3.78 6.15 -16.89
CA ALA A 56 -4.17 5.22 -15.83
C ALA A 56 -3.32 5.44 -14.56
N THR A 57 -2.00 5.47 -14.71
CA THR A 57 -1.07 5.75 -13.62
C THR A 57 -1.30 7.14 -13.01
N THR A 58 -1.58 8.14 -13.84
CA THR A 58 -1.89 9.51 -13.38
C THR A 58 -3.17 9.52 -12.53
N ILE A 59 -4.22 8.83 -12.96
CA ILE A 59 -5.48 8.70 -12.21
C ILE A 59 -5.22 8.06 -10.84
N TYR A 60 -4.47 6.97 -10.80
CA TYR A 60 -4.08 6.32 -9.55
C TYR A 60 -3.43 7.30 -8.57
N TRP A 61 -2.37 8.00 -9.01
CA TRP A 61 -1.64 8.92 -8.15
C TRP A 61 -2.48 10.13 -7.74
N LEU A 62 -3.32 10.64 -8.63
CA LEU A 62 -4.20 11.77 -8.37
C LEU A 62 -5.25 11.40 -7.30
N VAL A 63 -5.95 10.29 -7.47
CA VAL A 63 -6.93 9.82 -6.50
C VAL A 63 -6.26 9.55 -5.16
N ARG A 64 -5.12 8.88 -5.16
CA ARG A 64 -4.34 8.61 -3.94
C ARG A 64 -3.96 9.92 -3.22
N ALA A 65 -3.42 10.90 -3.93
CA ALA A 65 -3.02 12.17 -3.35
C ALA A 65 -4.20 12.96 -2.76
N LEU A 66 -5.33 12.99 -3.48
CA LEU A 66 -6.52 13.72 -3.04
C LEU A 66 -7.22 13.07 -1.84
N THR A 67 -7.16 11.75 -1.73
CA THR A 67 -7.90 11.01 -0.70
C THR A 67 -7.05 10.67 0.53
N ALA A 68 -5.73 10.58 0.41
CA ALA A 68 -4.85 10.22 1.53
C ALA A 68 -4.94 11.21 2.70
N VAL A 69 -4.90 12.51 2.42
CA VAL A 69 -4.94 13.55 3.48
C VAL A 69 -6.26 13.55 4.25
N PRO A 70 -7.45 13.59 3.59
CA PRO A 70 -8.71 13.57 4.33
C PRO A 70 -8.92 12.26 5.10
N LEU A 71 -8.52 11.11 4.55
CA LEU A 71 -8.64 9.81 5.24
C LEU A 71 -7.71 9.72 6.46
N SER A 72 -6.45 10.16 6.33
CA SER A 72 -5.53 10.21 7.48
C SER A 72 -6.05 11.13 8.59
N ARG A 73 -6.56 12.30 8.24
CA ARG A 73 -7.18 13.22 9.23
C ARG A 73 -8.43 12.64 9.90
N PHE A 74 -9.15 11.76 9.20
CA PHE A 74 -10.29 11.07 9.81
C PHE A 74 -9.79 10.05 10.84
N MET A 75 -8.78 9.26 10.51
CA MET A 75 -8.14 8.29 11.42
C MET A 75 -7.55 8.98 12.66
N ASP A 76 -6.88 10.11 12.50
CA ASP A 76 -6.28 10.89 13.60
C ASP A 76 -7.30 11.44 14.63
N LYS A 77 -8.60 11.42 14.33
CA LYS A 77 -9.64 11.93 15.23
C LYS A 77 -10.21 10.91 16.20
N THR A 78 -9.93 9.65 15.95
CA THR A 78 -10.47 8.53 16.71
C THR A 78 -9.42 8.01 17.68
N ASP A 79 -9.77 7.86 18.96
CA ASP A 79 -8.87 7.27 19.94
C ASP A 79 -8.84 5.74 19.80
N GLY A 80 -7.65 5.17 19.70
CA GLY A 80 -7.41 3.74 19.56
C GLY A 80 -6.96 3.36 18.15
N GLU A 81 -6.86 2.06 17.88
CA GLU A 81 -6.35 1.53 16.61
C GLU A 81 -7.39 0.69 15.84
N ARG A 82 -8.67 0.82 16.20
CA ARG A 82 -9.72 0.01 15.57
C ARG A 82 -10.07 0.49 14.18
N ASP A 83 -10.17 1.77 13.99
CA ASP A 83 -10.47 2.36 12.70
C ASP A 83 -9.30 2.22 11.74
N GLU A 84 -8.05 2.43 12.18
CA GLU A 84 -6.87 2.15 11.37
C GLU A 84 -6.83 0.68 10.93
N PHE A 85 -7.12 -0.24 11.86
CA PHE A 85 -7.15 -1.66 11.51
C PHE A 85 -8.20 -1.96 10.44
N TYR A 86 -9.40 -1.39 10.52
CA TYR A 86 -10.44 -1.59 9.51
C TYR A 86 -10.08 -0.91 8.18
N PHE A 87 -9.51 0.29 8.19
CA PHE A 87 -9.03 0.96 6.98
C PHE A 87 -7.93 0.16 6.29
N MET A 88 -6.96 -0.33 7.07
CA MET A 88 -5.90 -1.21 6.57
C MET A 88 -6.47 -2.50 5.98
N LEU A 89 -7.37 -3.17 6.69
CA LEU A 89 -7.97 -4.43 6.26
C LEU A 89 -8.79 -4.26 4.97
N VAL A 90 -9.72 -3.30 4.95
CA VAL A 90 -10.58 -3.05 3.79
C VAL A 90 -9.76 -2.59 2.59
N GLY A 91 -8.83 -1.64 2.80
CA GLY A 91 -7.92 -1.18 1.77
C GLY A 91 -7.09 -2.32 1.16
N SER A 92 -6.47 -3.14 2.00
CA SER A 92 -5.65 -4.29 1.55
C SER A 92 -6.48 -5.36 0.84
N LEU A 93 -7.71 -5.63 1.28
CA LEU A 93 -8.62 -6.54 0.59
C LEU A 93 -8.95 -6.04 -0.83
N ILE A 94 -9.29 -4.77 -0.98
CA ILE A 94 -9.59 -4.19 -2.30
C ILE A 94 -8.33 -4.23 -3.16
N LEU A 95 -7.15 -3.85 -2.63
CA LEU A 95 -5.87 -3.95 -3.33
C LEU A 95 -5.59 -5.36 -3.86
N SER A 96 -5.91 -6.38 -3.07
CA SER A 96 -5.72 -7.79 -3.45
C SER A 96 -6.72 -8.27 -4.49
N VAL A 97 -7.94 -7.71 -4.52
CA VAL A 97 -9.03 -8.14 -5.41
C VAL A 97 -9.00 -7.42 -6.76
N VAL A 98 -8.61 -6.14 -6.79
CA VAL A 98 -8.56 -5.33 -8.04
C VAL A 98 -7.78 -6.01 -9.17
N PRO A 99 -6.60 -6.64 -8.95
CA PRO A 99 -5.86 -7.31 -10.00
C PRO A 99 -6.64 -8.38 -10.76
N PHE A 100 -7.57 -9.07 -10.12
CA PHE A 100 -8.39 -10.08 -10.77
C PHE A 100 -9.38 -9.48 -11.77
N PHE A 101 -9.82 -8.24 -11.57
CA PHE A 101 -10.70 -7.57 -12.51
C PHE A 101 -9.99 -7.17 -13.81
N TYR A 102 -8.66 -7.02 -13.84
CA TYR A 102 -7.94 -6.78 -15.10
C TYR A 102 -8.12 -7.92 -16.10
N ILE A 103 -8.44 -9.15 -15.66
CA ILE A 103 -8.63 -10.30 -16.55
C ILE A 103 -9.85 -10.12 -17.47
N VAL A 104 -10.88 -9.40 -16.98
CA VAL A 104 -12.18 -9.25 -17.67
C VAL A 104 -12.36 -7.90 -18.36
N VAL A 105 -11.43 -6.96 -18.19
CA VAL A 105 -11.51 -5.65 -18.81
C VAL A 105 -11.02 -5.67 -20.26
N SER A 106 -11.67 -4.88 -21.12
CA SER A 106 -11.34 -4.78 -22.55
C SER A 106 -11.20 -3.35 -23.07
N GLN A 107 -11.68 -2.36 -22.31
CA GLN A 107 -11.71 -0.95 -22.72
C GLN A 107 -10.84 -0.08 -21.81
N PRO A 108 -10.23 1.02 -22.30
CA PRO A 108 -9.39 1.91 -21.50
C PRO A 108 -10.10 2.48 -20.26
N TRP A 109 -11.37 2.84 -20.36
CA TRP A 109 -12.09 3.42 -19.23
C TRP A 109 -12.28 2.44 -18.05
N HIS A 110 -12.33 1.13 -18.31
CA HIS A 110 -12.32 0.11 -17.25
C HIS A 110 -11.01 0.19 -16.44
N ILE A 111 -9.87 0.34 -17.15
CA ILE A 111 -8.56 0.49 -16.52
C ILE A 111 -8.54 1.75 -15.64
N TYR A 112 -9.03 2.88 -16.16
CA TYR A 112 -9.08 4.13 -15.41
C TYR A 112 -9.92 4.01 -14.13
N LEU A 113 -11.05 3.31 -14.21
CA LEU A 113 -11.90 3.06 -13.04
C LEU A 113 -11.17 2.17 -12.01
N LEU A 114 -10.53 1.09 -12.46
CA LEU A 114 -9.79 0.19 -11.57
C LEU A 114 -8.62 0.92 -10.91
N GLU A 115 -7.88 1.75 -11.65
CA GLU A 115 -6.79 2.56 -11.11
C GLU A 115 -7.27 3.61 -10.09
N ALA A 116 -8.44 4.20 -10.30
CA ALA A 116 -9.05 5.08 -9.31
C ALA A 116 -9.40 4.33 -8.01
N ILE A 117 -10.02 3.16 -8.12
CA ILE A 117 -10.33 2.28 -6.97
C ILE A 117 -9.02 1.85 -6.27
N TYR A 118 -8.00 1.53 -7.04
CA TYR A 118 -6.69 1.12 -6.54
C TYR A 118 -5.99 2.25 -5.77
N GLY A 119 -6.03 3.48 -6.29
CA GLY A 119 -5.51 4.67 -5.63
C GLY A 119 -6.23 4.99 -4.31
N LEU A 120 -7.56 4.88 -4.30
CA LEU A 120 -8.37 5.05 -3.10
C LEU A 120 -8.01 4.00 -2.05
N SER A 121 -7.88 2.74 -2.46
CA SER A 121 -7.54 1.63 -1.56
C SER A 121 -6.16 1.78 -0.92
N HIS A 122 -5.17 2.27 -1.67
CA HIS A 122 -3.87 2.64 -1.12
C HIS A 122 -3.94 3.77 -0.10
N SER A 123 -4.83 4.75 -0.33
CA SER A 123 -5.04 5.84 0.63
C SER A 123 -5.69 5.39 1.94
N MET A 124 -6.39 4.27 1.91
CA MET A 124 -6.94 3.63 3.11
C MET A 124 -5.88 2.78 3.81
N ALA A 125 -5.23 1.88 3.08
CA ALA A 125 -4.33 0.88 3.64
C ALA A 125 -3.03 1.47 4.17
N VAL A 126 -2.32 2.27 3.37
CA VAL A 126 -0.94 2.68 3.68
C VAL A 126 -0.84 3.62 4.88
N PRO A 127 -1.64 4.69 5.02
CA PRO A 127 -1.58 5.53 6.21
C PRO A 127 -1.96 4.75 7.47
N ALA A 128 -3.01 3.94 7.42
CA ALA A 128 -3.46 3.11 8.52
C ALA A 128 -2.37 2.12 8.97
N TRP A 129 -1.74 1.43 8.02
CA TRP A 129 -0.59 0.56 8.28
C TRP A 129 0.55 1.31 8.98
N ARG A 130 0.89 2.50 8.49
CA ARG A 130 1.97 3.32 9.06
C ARG A 130 1.68 3.76 10.50
N ILE A 131 0.45 4.11 10.81
CA ILE A 131 0.04 4.49 12.17
C ILE A 131 0.22 3.29 13.10
N ILE A 132 -0.35 2.12 12.77
CA ILE A 132 -0.24 0.90 13.57
C ILE A 132 1.23 0.49 13.73
N PHE A 133 2.00 0.49 12.64
CA PHE A 133 3.42 0.15 12.67
C PHE A 133 4.20 1.06 13.62
N THR A 134 4.03 2.37 13.49
CA THR A 134 4.72 3.37 14.32
C THR A 134 4.37 3.23 15.80
N ASN A 135 3.11 2.95 16.12
CA ASN A 135 2.65 2.79 17.50
C ASN A 135 3.23 1.53 18.18
N HIS A 136 3.59 0.53 17.40
CA HIS A 136 4.11 -0.75 17.91
C HIS A 136 5.62 -0.89 17.82
N LEU A 137 6.34 0.14 17.37
CA LEU A 137 7.80 0.13 17.33
C LEU A 137 8.41 -0.04 18.73
N ASP A 138 9.41 -0.90 18.84
CA ASP A 138 10.16 -1.11 20.07
C ASP A 138 11.03 0.11 20.43
N LYS A 139 10.99 0.53 21.68
CA LYS A 139 11.81 1.65 22.14
C LYS A 139 13.30 1.36 21.92
N GLY A 140 13.97 2.27 21.20
CA GLY A 140 15.39 2.17 20.88
C GLY A 140 15.72 1.30 19.66
N LYS A 141 14.73 0.76 18.94
CA LYS A 141 14.92 -0.02 17.71
C LYS A 141 14.24 0.57 16.47
N THR A 142 13.67 1.77 16.59
CA THR A 142 12.91 2.42 15.52
C THR A 142 13.64 2.40 14.17
N GLY A 143 14.93 2.79 14.14
CA GLY A 143 15.69 2.77 12.90
C GLY A 143 15.94 1.37 12.35
N PHE A 144 16.14 0.38 13.21
CA PHE A 144 16.31 -1.01 12.81
C PHE A 144 15.01 -1.58 12.21
N GLU A 145 13.88 -1.38 12.89
CA GLU A 145 12.58 -1.93 12.47
C GLU A 145 12.08 -1.30 11.17
N TRP A 146 12.31 0.02 10.96
CA TRP A 146 12.08 0.67 9.68
C TRP A 146 13.02 0.15 8.57
N SER A 147 14.28 -0.17 8.90
CA SER A 147 15.22 -0.73 7.91
C SER A 147 14.91 -2.17 7.51
N VAL A 148 14.20 -2.93 8.34
CA VAL A 148 13.76 -4.29 8.01
C VAL A 148 12.47 -4.26 7.18
N GLU A 149 11.69 -3.19 7.32
CA GLU A 149 10.49 -2.94 6.54
C GLU A 149 10.80 -2.49 5.10
N ASP A 150 11.83 -1.66 4.92
CA ASP A 150 12.27 -1.10 3.64
C ASP A 150 12.84 -2.20 2.70
#